data_ae82ba385678b938e10a43fbde0c35f9
#
_entry.id   ae82ba385678b938e10a43fbde0c35f9
#
_cell.length_a   1.000
_cell.length_b   1.000
_cell.length_c   1.000
_cell.angle_alpha   90.00
_cell.angle_beta   90.00
_cell.angle_gamma   90.00
#
_symmetry.space_group_name_H-M   'P 1'
#
loop_
_entity.id
_entity.type
_entity.pdbx_description
1 polymer ?
#
loop_
_entity_poly.entity_id
_entity_poly.type
_entity_poly.pdbx_seq_one_letter_code
_entity_poly.pdbx_strand_id
1 'polypeptide(L)'
;MLETNRDLVVYWQAHRGGGEYEAPDNTLAANRYTWKLGGIPEADVRSTRDGVIICLHDATLARTTNAPDEIKDTPISELDYEQIKQWDAGVKFDPAYAGEHIPLLEEVFQEMQGKPERQIYLDLKELDLLALGQLIDRYGVNEQIIFTHKIQDNCIRMKQIARGVRSMLWIGGTAEQIEGKFDAALNSGFEGLDQVQIHLNDDPEAGEWPYQIQPHFLKRALAECGQRGVDLEVLPFHFNDEAIHGLLELGIRWYATDEPARFLAAVNSWPGKA
;
A
#
# COMPACT_ATOMS: atom_id res chain seq x y z
N MET A 1 -10.31 5.79 7.75
CA MET A 1 -10.51 7.27 7.86
C MET A 1 -10.43 7.64 9.33
N LEU A 2 -9.51 8.50 9.70
CA LEU A 2 -9.38 9.00 11.06
C LEU A 2 -9.98 10.41 11.11
N GLU A 3 -11.04 10.61 11.88
CA GLU A 3 -11.50 11.95 12.25
C GLU A 3 -10.66 12.41 13.44
N THR A 4 -9.87 13.44 13.26
CA THR A 4 -9.15 14.07 14.39
C THR A 4 -10.13 14.91 15.20
N ASN A 5 -9.77 15.26 16.44
CA ASN A 5 -10.58 16.14 17.33
C ASN A 5 -10.94 17.53 16.75
N ARG A 6 -10.63 17.79 15.46
CA ARG A 6 -10.77 19.10 14.79
C ARG A 6 -11.34 19.04 13.38
N ASP A 7 -12.21 18.08 13.06
CA ASP A 7 -12.83 17.88 11.73
C ASP A 7 -11.82 17.63 10.59
N LEU A 8 -10.56 17.26 10.90
CA LEU A 8 -9.56 16.93 9.92
C LEU A 8 -9.67 15.44 9.57
N VAL A 9 -9.95 15.15 8.31
CA VAL A 9 -9.95 13.79 7.80
C VAL A 9 -8.57 13.45 7.25
N VAL A 10 -7.98 12.39 7.79
CA VAL A 10 -6.71 11.81 7.30
C VAL A 10 -6.99 10.39 6.84
N TYR A 11 -6.54 10.08 5.64
CA TYR A 11 -6.58 8.75 5.04
C TYR A 11 -5.19 8.13 5.13
N TRP A 12 -5.14 6.82 5.37
CA TRP A 12 -3.86 6.15 5.46
C TRP A 12 -3.94 4.69 5.07
N GLN A 13 -2.88 4.20 4.46
CA GLN A 13 -2.68 2.79 4.20
C GLN A 13 -1.58 2.22 5.12
N ALA A 14 -1.74 0.95 5.49
CA ALA A 14 -0.68 0.17 6.11
C ALA A 14 0.02 -0.67 5.04
N HIS A 15 1.30 -0.39 4.81
CA HIS A 15 2.14 -1.14 3.89
C HIS A 15 2.16 -2.62 4.29
N ARG A 16 2.03 -3.54 3.34
CA ARG A 16 1.94 -5.00 3.54
C ARG A 16 0.84 -5.47 4.48
N GLY A 17 -0.22 -4.71 4.57
CA GLY A 17 -1.42 -5.06 5.33
C GLY A 17 -1.45 -4.56 6.76
N GLY A 18 -0.37 -4.63 7.50
CA GLY A 18 -0.31 -4.27 8.91
C GLY A 18 0.85 -3.36 9.30
N GLY A 19 1.59 -2.87 8.30
CA GLY A 19 2.88 -2.24 8.52
C GLY A 19 3.96 -3.28 8.81
N GLU A 20 5.21 -2.94 8.62
CA GLU A 20 6.34 -3.89 8.74
C GLU A 20 6.54 -4.41 10.17
N TYR A 21 6.12 -3.63 11.19
CA TYR A 21 6.49 -3.88 12.59
C TYR A 21 5.33 -4.27 13.51
N GLU A 22 4.07 -4.22 13.04
CA GLU A 22 2.90 -4.36 13.93
C GLU A 22 2.06 -5.60 13.65
N ALA A 23 2.13 -6.17 12.45
CA ALA A 23 1.44 -7.41 12.08
C ALA A 23 2.20 -8.14 10.96
N PRO A 24 2.03 -9.48 10.82
CA PRO A 24 2.77 -10.26 9.82
C PRO A 24 2.37 -9.87 8.40
N ASP A 25 3.38 -9.59 7.55
CA ASP A 25 3.22 -9.15 6.16
C ASP A 25 2.17 -9.94 5.37
N ASN A 26 1.29 -9.23 4.67
CA ASN A 26 0.38 -9.80 3.68
C ASN A 26 -0.54 -10.92 4.22
N THR A 27 -0.83 -10.97 5.52
CA THR A 27 -1.74 -11.95 6.12
C THR A 27 -3.16 -11.40 6.31
N LEU A 28 -4.14 -12.30 6.52
CA LEU A 28 -5.49 -11.87 6.90
C LEU A 28 -5.50 -11.17 8.27
N ALA A 29 -4.66 -11.61 9.19
CA ALA A 29 -4.50 -10.95 10.50
C ALA A 29 -4.06 -9.49 10.34
N ALA A 30 -3.09 -9.20 9.45
CA ALA A 30 -2.64 -7.85 9.16
C ALA A 30 -3.75 -6.98 8.55
N ASN A 31 -4.48 -7.50 7.57
CA ASN A 31 -5.59 -6.77 6.96
C ASN A 31 -6.69 -6.44 7.98
N ARG A 32 -7.07 -7.40 8.83
CA ARG A 32 -8.05 -7.21 9.91
C ARG A 32 -7.59 -6.18 10.93
N TYR A 33 -6.29 -6.21 11.28
CA TYR A 33 -5.67 -5.23 12.18
C TYR A 33 -5.85 -3.80 11.64
N THR A 34 -5.49 -3.57 10.39
CA THR A 34 -5.57 -2.24 9.76
C THR A 34 -7.02 -1.77 9.58
N TRP A 35 -7.93 -2.62 9.11
CA TRP A 35 -9.36 -2.25 9.04
C TRP A 35 -9.95 -1.92 10.42
N LYS A 36 -9.54 -2.64 11.47
CA LYS A 36 -9.97 -2.33 12.85
C LYS A 36 -9.50 -0.96 13.32
N LEU A 37 -8.33 -0.51 12.89
CA LEU A 37 -7.80 0.82 13.19
C LEU A 37 -8.40 1.92 12.30
N GLY A 38 -9.23 1.59 11.31
CA GLY A 38 -9.84 2.54 10.38
C GLY A 38 -8.94 2.93 9.20
N GLY A 39 -7.87 2.18 8.95
CA GLY A 39 -6.99 2.33 7.79
C GLY A 39 -7.35 1.43 6.63
N ILE A 40 -6.55 1.51 5.58
CA ILE A 40 -6.67 0.71 4.36
C ILE A 40 -5.43 -0.18 4.29
N PRO A 41 -5.52 -1.53 4.41
CA PRO A 41 -4.37 -2.39 4.21
C PRO A 41 -3.89 -2.33 2.76
N GLU A 42 -2.60 -2.56 2.54
CA GLU A 42 -2.05 -2.83 1.23
C GLU A 42 -1.63 -4.30 1.18
N ALA A 43 -1.83 -4.94 0.03
CA ALA A 43 -1.41 -6.31 -0.22
C ALA A 43 -0.65 -6.42 -1.55
N ASP A 44 0.51 -7.06 -1.47
CA ASP A 44 1.29 -7.45 -2.62
C ASP A 44 0.71 -8.72 -3.24
N VAL A 45 0.44 -8.73 -4.53
CA VAL A 45 -0.22 -9.85 -5.19
C VAL A 45 0.68 -10.54 -6.21
N ARG A 46 0.72 -11.87 -6.16
CA ARG A 46 1.48 -12.75 -7.04
C ARG A 46 0.66 -13.92 -7.54
N SER A 47 1.12 -14.55 -8.60
CA SER A 47 0.58 -15.81 -9.10
C SER A 47 1.52 -16.96 -8.82
N THR A 48 0.99 -18.09 -8.40
CA THR A 48 1.66 -19.37 -8.35
C THR A 48 1.78 -19.98 -9.77
N ARG A 49 2.55 -21.07 -9.92
CA ARG A 49 2.70 -21.79 -11.18
C ARG A 49 1.36 -22.26 -11.78
N ASP A 50 0.45 -22.72 -10.93
CA ASP A 50 -0.89 -23.18 -11.32
C ASP A 50 -1.92 -22.05 -11.43
N GLY A 51 -1.47 -20.76 -11.38
CA GLY A 51 -2.31 -19.57 -11.63
C GLY A 51 -3.16 -19.11 -10.45
N VAL A 52 -2.90 -19.63 -9.26
CA VAL A 52 -3.59 -19.19 -8.03
C VAL A 52 -3.01 -17.85 -7.56
N ILE A 53 -3.89 -16.88 -7.27
CA ILE A 53 -3.47 -15.54 -6.83
C ILE A 53 -3.38 -15.51 -5.31
N ILE A 54 -2.19 -15.18 -4.80
CA ILE A 54 -1.86 -15.12 -3.38
C ILE A 54 -1.37 -13.72 -2.97
N CYS A 55 -1.42 -13.43 -1.66
CA CYS A 55 -0.86 -12.22 -1.09
C CYS A 55 0.54 -12.52 -0.54
N LEU A 56 1.59 -12.03 -1.22
CA LEU A 56 2.98 -12.20 -0.81
C LEU A 56 3.89 -11.18 -1.52
N HIS A 57 4.71 -10.45 -0.75
CA HIS A 57 5.65 -9.48 -1.32
C HIS A 57 6.81 -10.15 -2.06
N ASP A 58 7.50 -11.08 -1.42
CA ASP A 58 8.74 -11.66 -1.93
C ASP A 58 8.49 -12.69 -3.03
N ALA A 59 9.47 -12.87 -3.89
CA ALA A 59 9.40 -13.90 -4.93
C ALA A 59 9.58 -15.32 -4.38
N THR A 60 9.89 -15.47 -3.08
CA THR A 60 10.13 -16.75 -2.42
C THR A 60 9.52 -16.77 -1.02
N LEU A 61 9.49 -17.94 -0.38
CA LEU A 61 8.93 -18.15 0.96
C LEU A 61 9.90 -17.78 2.10
N ALA A 62 11.17 -17.50 1.79
CA ALA A 62 12.27 -17.50 2.75
C ALA A 62 12.09 -16.50 3.90
N ARG A 63 11.64 -15.28 3.65
CA ARG A 63 11.59 -14.22 4.66
C ARG A 63 10.44 -14.38 5.64
N THR A 64 9.24 -14.61 5.15
CA THR A 64 8.01 -14.49 5.96
C THR A 64 7.44 -15.81 6.44
N THR A 65 7.91 -16.97 5.91
CA THR A 65 7.32 -18.27 6.28
C THR A 65 8.31 -19.21 6.97
N ASN A 66 7.78 -20.24 7.62
CA ASN A 66 8.56 -21.33 8.20
C ASN A 66 8.89 -22.45 7.19
N ALA A 67 8.81 -22.17 5.88
CA ALA A 67 9.17 -23.14 4.86
C ALA A 67 10.61 -23.64 5.02
N PRO A 68 10.87 -24.95 4.85
CA PRO A 68 12.19 -25.53 5.04
C PRO A 68 13.15 -25.18 3.88
N ASP A 69 14.44 -25.47 4.09
CA ASP A 69 15.52 -25.11 3.16
C ASP A 69 15.35 -25.69 1.77
N GLU A 70 14.65 -26.81 1.64
CA GLU A 70 14.43 -27.49 0.36
C GLU A 70 13.49 -26.72 -0.58
N ILE A 71 12.65 -25.82 -0.06
CA ILE A 71 11.65 -25.12 -0.84
C ILE A 71 11.65 -23.59 -0.65
N LYS A 72 12.14 -23.08 0.48
CA LYS A 72 12.01 -21.69 0.86
C LYS A 72 12.53 -20.68 -0.16
N ASP A 73 13.58 -21.06 -0.91
CA ASP A 73 14.24 -20.21 -1.92
C ASP A 73 13.76 -20.48 -3.35
N THR A 74 12.79 -21.41 -3.53
CA THR A 74 12.19 -21.66 -4.84
C THR A 74 11.25 -20.50 -5.20
N PRO A 75 11.34 -19.96 -6.43
CA PRO A 75 10.42 -18.92 -6.88
C PRO A 75 8.94 -19.34 -6.79
N ILE A 76 8.08 -18.46 -6.33
CA ILE A 76 6.62 -18.70 -6.23
C ILE A 76 6.03 -19.11 -7.59
N SER A 77 6.51 -18.51 -8.68
CA SER A 77 6.09 -18.86 -10.05
C SER A 77 6.47 -20.29 -10.50
N GLU A 78 7.28 -21.00 -9.73
CA GLU A 78 7.65 -22.41 -9.95
C GLU A 78 6.93 -23.39 -9.00
N LEU A 79 6.15 -22.89 -8.05
CA LEU A 79 5.41 -23.65 -7.04
C LEU A 79 3.91 -23.64 -7.31
N ASP A 80 3.25 -24.79 -7.14
CA ASP A 80 1.79 -24.85 -7.08
C ASP A 80 1.30 -24.43 -5.69
N TYR A 81 0.07 -23.91 -5.61
CA TYR A 81 -0.48 -23.45 -4.34
C TYR A 81 -0.48 -24.52 -3.24
N GLU A 82 -0.74 -25.79 -3.61
CA GLU A 82 -0.69 -26.93 -2.67
C GLU A 82 0.67 -27.09 -1.97
N GLN A 83 1.76 -26.66 -2.61
CA GLN A 83 3.11 -26.69 -2.02
C GLN A 83 3.36 -25.49 -1.08
N ILE A 84 2.58 -24.41 -1.22
CA ILE A 84 2.75 -23.15 -0.50
C ILE A 84 1.86 -23.10 0.75
N LYS A 85 0.60 -23.49 0.64
CA LYS A 85 -0.46 -23.29 1.64
C LYS A 85 -0.19 -23.90 3.02
N GLN A 86 0.72 -24.85 3.12
CA GLN A 86 1.04 -25.54 4.36
C GLN A 86 2.00 -24.76 5.27
N TRP A 87 2.62 -23.70 4.76
CA TRP A 87 3.64 -22.96 5.49
C TRP A 87 3.04 -21.78 6.24
N ASP A 88 3.46 -21.66 7.49
CA ASP A 88 3.02 -20.60 8.41
C ASP A 88 3.71 -19.28 8.06
N ALA A 89 2.91 -18.25 7.81
CA ALA A 89 3.36 -16.89 7.45
C ALA A 89 3.36 -15.91 8.63
N GLY A 90 2.94 -16.36 9.82
CA GLY A 90 2.85 -15.51 11.01
C GLY A 90 3.92 -15.80 12.05
N VAL A 91 4.32 -17.08 12.21
CA VAL A 91 5.17 -17.53 13.32
C VAL A 91 6.56 -16.88 13.34
N LYS A 92 7.10 -16.50 12.18
CA LYS A 92 8.39 -15.78 12.11
C LYS A 92 8.30 -14.33 12.57
N PHE A 93 7.13 -13.71 12.41
CA PHE A 93 6.88 -12.37 12.90
C PHE A 93 6.74 -12.37 14.43
N ASP A 94 5.80 -13.14 14.97
CA ASP A 94 5.60 -13.34 16.40
C ASP A 94 4.86 -14.67 16.63
N PRO A 95 5.25 -15.51 17.61
CA PRO A 95 4.56 -16.75 17.95
C PRO A 95 3.06 -16.61 18.21
N ALA A 96 2.58 -15.41 18.57
CA ALA A 96 1.15 -15.13 18.75
C ALA A 96 0.35 -15.24 17.44
N TYR A 97 1.02 -15.13 16.29
CA TYR A 97 0.43 -15.28 14.96
C TYR A 97 0.66 -16.68 14.34
N ALA A 98 1.11 -17.64 15.14
CA ALA A 98 1.29 -19.01 14.65
C ALA A 98 -0.05 -19.56 14.12
N GLY A 99 -0.01 -20.16 12.93
CA GLY A 99 -1.20 -20.66 12.21
C GLY A 99 -1.72 -19.74 11.12
N GLU A 100 -1.17 -18.52 10.96
CA GLU A 100 -1.47 -17.70 9.79
C GLU A 100 -0.83 -18.33 8.54
N HIS A 101 -1.61 -18.48 7.48
CA HIS A 101 -1.12 -18.96 6.19
C HIS A 101 -0.96 -17.80 5.20
N ILE A 102 -0.28 -18.06 4.07
CA ILE A 102 -0.27 -17.13 2.95
C ILE A 102 -1.67 -17.08 2.36
N PRO A 103 -2.39 -15.93 2.42
CA PRO A 103 -3.78 -15.88 1.98
C PRO A 103 -3.90 -15.99 0.46
N LEU A 104 -4.98 -16.64 0.03
CA LEU A 104 -5.53 -16.41 -1.29
C LEU A 104 -6.09 -14.98 -1.37
N LEU A 105 -5.90 -14.29 -2.48
CA LEU A 105 -6.52 -12.97 -2.66
C LEU A 105 -8.06 -13.05 -2.55
N GLU A 106 -8.64 -14.16 -2.98
CA GLU A 106 -10.08 -14.39 -2.84
C GLU A 106 -10.55 -14.48 -1.38
N GLU A 107 -9.73 -14.95 -0.43
CA GLU A 107 -10.07 -14.94 1.00
C GLU A 107 -10.15 -13.50 1.53
N VAL A 108 -9.24 -12.64 1.06
CA VAL A 108 -9.29 -11.19 1.37
C VAL A 108 -10.59 -10.58 0.82
N PHE A 109 -10.95 -10.88 -0.43
CA PHE A 109 -12.17 -10.36 -1.05
C PHE A 109 -13.45 -10.87 -0.35
N GLN A 110 -13.46 -12.12 0.13
CA GLN A 110 -14.56 -12.65 0.94
C GLN A 110 -14.77 -11.85 2.23
N GLU A 111 -13.69 -11.39 2.86
CA GLU A 111 -13.76 -10.53 4.04
C GLU A 111 -14.28 -9.12 3.75
N MET A 112 -14.15 -8.66 2.51
CA MET A 112 -14.59 -7.34 2.06
C MET A 112 -16.05 -7.33 1.60
N GLN A 113 -16.55 -8.47 1.09
CA GLN A 113 -17.93 -8.56 0.58
C GLN A 113 -18.97 -8.14 1.63
N GLY A 114 -19.89 -7.27 1.23
CA GLY A 114 -20.93 -6.72 2.11
C GLY A 114 -20.43 -5.70 3.16
N LYS A 115 -19.18 -5.29 3.08
CA LYS A 115 -18.54 -4.30 3.97
C LYS A 115 -17.88 -3.21 3.12
N PRO A 116 -18.64 -2.29 2.54
CA PRO A 116 -18.12 -1.28 1.60
C PRO A 116 -17.07 -0.34 2.23
N GLU A 117 -17.02 -0.26 3.56
CA GLU A 117 -16.00 0.48 4.31
C GLU A 117 -14.61 -0.19 4.26
N ARG A 118 -14.54 -1.48 3.94
CA ARG A 118 -13.26 -2.19 3.79
C ARG A 118 -12.73 -1.99 2.39
N GLN A 119 -11.71 -1.18 2.27
CA GLN A 119 -10.92 -0.96 1.06
C GLN A 119 -9.58 -1.67 1.19
N ILE A 120 -8.90 -1.89 0.06
CA ILE A 120 -7.56 -2.45 0.01
C ILE A 120 -6.76 -1.86 -1.17
N TYR A 121 -5.47 -1.59 -0.94
CA TYR A 121 -4.51 -1.38 -2.02
C TYR A 121 -3.98 -2.72 -2.50
N LEU A 122 -3.85 -2.89 -3.81
CA LEU A 122 -3.27 -4.09 -4.42
C LEU A 122 -2.05 -3.71 -5.24
N ASP A 123 -0.84 -4.04 -4.74
CA ASP A 123 0.40 -3.84 -5.48
C ASP A 123 0.77 -5.08 -6.30
N LEU A 124 0.75 -4.89 -7.62
CA LEU A 124 1.04 -5.96 -8.57
C LEU A 124 2.54 -6.28 -8.59
N LYS A 125 2.89 -7.52 -8.25
CA LYS A 125 4.26 -8.03 -8.38
C LYS A 125 4.42 -8.88 -9.65
N GLU A 126 4.03 -10.12 -9.62
CA GLU A 126 4.20 -11.07 -10.73
C GLU A 126 2.87 -11.79 -10.97
N LEU A 127 2.02 -11.18 -11.80
CA LEU A 127 0.66 -11.62 -12.04
C LEU A 127 0.13 -11.03 -13.34
N ASP A 128 -0.72 -11.79 -14.04
CA ASP A 128 -1.45 -11.29 -15.21
C ASP A 128 -2.57 -10.33 -14.79
N LEU A 129 -2.58 -9.11 -15.38
CA LEU A 129 -3.56 -8.07 -15.09
C LEU A 129 -5.00 -8.49 -15.38
N LEU A 130 -5.21 -9.27 -16.45
CA LEU A 130 -6.55 -9.74 -16.82
C LEU A 130 -7.08 -10.73 -15.79
N ALA A 131 -6.22 -11.65 -15.32
CA ALA A 131 -6.58 -12.60 -14.26
C ALA A 131 -6.97 -11.88 -12.96
N LEU A 132 -6.21 -10.85 -12.57
CA LEU A 132 -6.53 -10.01 -11.41
C LEU A 132 -7.88 -9.30 -11.59
N GLY A 133 -8.10 -8.64 -12.73
CA GLY A 133 -9.36 -7.93 -12.99
C GLY A 133 -10.57 -8.87 -13.01
N GLN A 134 -10.43 -10.06 -13.59
CA GLN A 134 -11.50 -11.08 -13.58
C GLN A 134 -11.83 -11.57 -12.16
N LEU A 135 -10.81 -11.68 -11.28
CA LEU A 135 -11.04 -12.04 -9.89
C LEU A 135 -11.79 -10.92 -9.15
N ILE A 136 -11.38 -9.66 -9.32
CA ILE A 136 -12.05 -8.48 -8.75
C ILE A 136 -13.52 -8.44 -9.17
N ASP A 137 -13.81 -8.58 -10.47
CA ASP A 137 -15.17 -8.58 -11.01
C ASP A 137 -16.02 -9.73 -10.46
N ARG A 138 -15.42 -10.92 -10.35
CA ARG A 138 -16.12 -12.13 -9.81
C ARG A 138 -16.62 -11.92 -8.38
N TYR A 139 -15.81 -11.23 -7.55
CA TYR A 139 -16.18 -10.96 -6.15
C TYR A 139 -17.00 -9.67 -5.98
N GLY A 140 -17.11 -8.83 -7.02
CA GLY A 140 -17.87 -7.58 -7.01
C GLY A 140 -17.34 -6.54 -6.03
N VAL A 141 -16.02 -6.49 -5.85
CA VAL A 141 -15.34 -5.59 -4.89
C VAL A 141 -14.65 -4.40 -5.59
N ASN A 142 -14.95 -4.13 -6.85
CA ASN A 142 -14.29 -3.15 -7.70
C ASN A 142 -14.11 -1.78 -7.02
N GLU A 143 -15.16 -1.22 -6.43
CA GLU A 143 -15.12 0.11 -5.78
C GLU A 143 -14.34 0.12 -4.45
N GLN A 144 -13.97 -1.06 -3.94
CA GLN A 144 -13.18 -1.23 -2.73
C GLN A 144 -11.69 -1.39 -3.01
N ILE A 145 -11.30 -1.51 -4.30
CA ILE A 145 -9.91 -1.72 -4.72
C ILE A 145 -9.26 -0.40 -5.14
N ILE A 146 -8.03 -0.21 -4.65
CA ILE A 146 -7.09 0.78 -5.16
C ILE A 146 -5.91 -0.02 -5.74
N PHE A 147 -5.91 -0.21 -7.06
CA PHE A 147 -4.81 -0.88 -7.74
C PHE A 147 -3.57 0.02 -7.74
N THR A 148 -2.42 -0.51 -7.37
CA THR A 148 -1.19 0.27 -7.31
C THR A 148 -0.07 -0.35 -8.11
N HIS A 149 0.70 0.48 -8.82
CA HIS A 149 1.86 0.05 -9.58
C HIS A 149 2.82 1.21 -9.89
N LYS A 150 4.11 0.88 -10.14
CA LYS A 150 5.15 1.85 -10.54
C LYS A 150 5.13 2.25 -12.01
N ILE A 151 4.33 1.61 -12.84
CA ILE A 151 4.20 1.87 -14.28
C ILE A 151 2.78 2.33 -14.55
N GLN A 152 2.63 3.57 -15.01
CA GLN A 152 1.32 4.20 -15.25
C GLN A 152 0.45 3.43 -16.25
N ASP A 153 1.04 2.84 -17.29
CA ASP A 153 0.30 2.04 -18.28
C ASP A 153 -0.46 0.87 -17.64
N ASN A 154 0.08 0.26 -16.58
CA ASN A 154 -0.62 -0.80 -15.85
C ASN A 154 -1.83 -0.25 -15.07
N CYS A 155 -1.75 0.97 -14.54
CA CYS A 155 -2.87 1.66 -13.91
C CYS A 155 -3.98 1.93 -14.94
N ILE A 156 -3.63 2.47 -16.10
CA ILE A 156 -4.56 2.72 -17.22
C ILE A 156 -5.25 1.42 -17.65
N ARG A 157 -4.47 0.36 -17.86
CA ARG A 157 -4.99 -0.97 -18.28
C ARG A 157 -5.91 -1.58 -17.23
N MET A 158 -5.57 -1.50 -15.94
CA MET A 158 -6.42 -2.06 -14.88
C MET A 158 -7.80 -1.38 -14.87
N LYS A 159 -7.88 -0.07 -15.01
CA LYS A 159 -9.17 0.65 -15.09
C LYS A 159 -10.00 0.27 -16.32
N GLN A 160 -9.35 -0.16 -17.41
CA GLN A 160 -10.04 -0.67 -18.60
C GLN A 160 -10.59 -2.10 -18.40
N ILE A 161 -9.84 -2.93 -17.64
CA ILE A 161 -10.19 -4.33 -17.38
C ILE A 161 -11.29 -4.41 -16.29
N ALA A 162 -11.10 -3.74 -15.17
CA ALA A 162 -12.00 -3.80 -14.01
C ALA A 162 -12.59 -2.41 -13.71
N ARG A 163 -13.81 -2.16 -14.19
CA ARG A 163 -14.49 -0.87 -14.00
C ARG A 163 -14.83 -0.63 -12.54
N GLY A 164 -14.62 0.59 -12.06
CA GLY A 164 -14.86 0.98 -10.67
C GLY A 164 -13.62 0.89 -9.79
N VAL A 165 -12.57 0.19 -10.24
CA VAL A 165 -11.27 0.16 -9.55
C VAL A 165 -10.63 1.55 -9.62
N ARG A 166 -10.18 2.07 -8.48
CA ARG A 166 -9.28 3.22 -8.41
C ARG A 166 -7.86 2.77 -8.70
N SER A 167 -7.01 3.69 -9.13
CA SER A 167 -5.61 3.38 -9.39
C SER A 167 -4.66 4.41 -8.82
N MET A 168 -3.52 3.93 -8.34
CA MET A 168 -2.44 4.73 -7.78
C MET A 168 -1.11 4.42 -8.46
N LEU A 169 -0.40 5.47 -8.86
CA LEU A 169 1.00 5.38 -9.29
C LEU A 169 1.91 5.66 -8.10
N TRP A 170 2.73 4.69 -7.67
CA TRP A 170 3.76 4.97 -6.68
C TRP A 170 5.09 5.37 -7.34
N ILE A 171 5.74 6.38 -6.77
CA ILE A 171 6.93 7.01 -7.30
C ILE A 171 8.03 6.95 -6.23
N GLY A 172 9.04 6.14 -6.50
CA GLY A 172 10.23 5.99 -5.65
C GLY A 172 11.53 6.21 -6.43
N GLY A 173 12.64 6.33 -5.71
CA GLY A 173 13.98 6.55 -6.23
C GLY A 173 14.69 7.74 -5.55
N THR A 174 15.71 8.33 -6.17
CA THR A 174 16.33 9.58 -5.70
C THR A 174 15.35 10.75 -5.83
N ALA A 175 15.60 11.87 -5.15
CA ALA A 175 14.78 13.07 -5.26
C ALA A 175 14.58 13.51 -6.72
N GLU A 176 15.66 13.58 -7.49
CA GLU A 176 15.62 13.93 -8.92
C GLU A 176 14.76 12.94 -9.74
N GLN A 177 14.89 11.64 -9.47
CA GLN A 177 14.07 10.62 -10.14
C GLN A 177 12.60 10.74 -9.78
N ILE A 178 12.27 11.03 -8.53
CA ILE A 178 10.90 11.21 -8.05
C ILE A 178 10.29 12.44 -8.73
N GLU A 179 10.99 13.57 -8.73
CA GLU A 179 10.52 14.80 -9.39
C GLU A 179 10.30 14.58 -10.89
N GLY A 180 11.25 13.94 -11.58
CA GLY A 180 11.13 13.64 -13.02
C GLY A 180 9.97 12.69 -13.35
N LYS A 181 9.74 11.65 -12.55
CA LYS A 181 8.60 10.74 -12.72
C LYS A 181 7.26 11.43 -12.44
N PHE A 182 7.22 12.29 -11.42
CA PHE A 182 6.03 13.09 -11.14
C PHE A 182 5.71 14.03 -12.31
N ASP A 183 6.71 14.73 -12.85
CA ASP A 183 6.53 15.61 -14.00
C ASP A 183 6.10 14.84 -15.25
N ALA A 184 6.54 13.60 -15.45
CA ALA A 184 6.06 12.74 -16.52
C ALA A 184 4.57 12.39 -16.36
N ALA A 185 4.14 12.01 -15.15
CA ALA A 185 2.72 11.76 -14.85
C ALA A 185 1.87 13.03 -15.00
N LEU A 186 2.38 14.19 -14.55
CA LEU A 186 1.72 15.48 -14.72
C LEU A 186 1.55 15.84 -16.21
N ASN A 187 2.58 15.62 -17.03
CA ASN A 187 2.53 15.89 -18.48
C ASN A 187 1.52 15.00 -19.23
N SER A 188 1.24 13.79 -18.72
CA SER A 188 0.14 12.95 -19.23
C SER A 188 -1.24 13.39 -18.73
N GLY A 189 -1.33 14.46 -17.90
CA GLY A 189 -2.56 14.86 -17.22
C GLY A 189 -3.01 13.85 -16.15
N PHE A 190 -2.12 13.02 -15.62
CA PHE A 190 -2.41 11.89 -14.72
C PHE A 190 -3.38 10.88 -15.34
N GLU A 191 -3.26 10.61 -16.64
CA GLU A 191 -4.13 9.68 -17.33
C GLU A 191 -4.21 8.34 -16.60
N GLY A 192 -5.46 7.89 -16.32
CA GLY A 192 -5.72 6.62 -15.64
C GLY A 192 -5.40 6.61 -14.15
N LEU A 193 -5.06 7.74 -13.53
CA LEU A 193 -4.69 7.80 -12.10
C LEU A 193 -5.77 8.51 -11.28
N ASP A 194 -6.11 7.93 -10.14
CA ASP A 194 -6.94 8.55 -9.10
C ASP A 194 -6.07 9.04 -7.94
N GLN A 195 -4.83 8.52 -7.85
CA GLN A 195 -3.90 8.83 -6.77
C GLN A 195 -2.45 8.72 -7.25
N VAL A 196 -1.57 9.53 -6.68
CA VAL A 196 -0.11 9.43 -6.83
C VAL A 196 0.51 9.33 -5.44
N GLN A 197 1.39 8.35 -5.24
CA GLN A 197 2.17 8.22 -4.02
C GLN A 197 3.61 8.63 -4.26
N ILE A 198 4.16 9.45 -3.34
CA ILE A 198 5.57 9.88 -3.34
C ILE A 198 6.28 9.27 -2.15
N HIS A 199 7.35 8.52 -2.42
CA HIS A 199 8.24 8.01 -1.38
C HIS A 199 9.09 9.13 -0.79
N LEU A 200 9.11 9.25 0.51
CA LEU A 200 9.92 10.22 1.24
C LEU A 200 11.11 9.51 1.88
N ASN A 201 12.23 9.48 1.15
CA ASN A 201 13.50 8.98 1.68
C ASN A 201 14.07 9.99 2.67
N ASP A 202 14.68 9.47 3.75
CA ASP A 202 15.36 10.28 4.74
C ASP A 202 16.53 11.03 4.11
N ASP A 203 16.76 12.25 4.58
CA ASP A 203 17.96 13.02 4.28
C ASP A 203 18.95 12.87 5.46
N PRO A 204 20.09 12.18 5.29
CA PRO A 204 21.05 11.99 6.36
C PRO A 204 21.74 13.28 6.81
N GLU A 205 21.65 14.34 6.00
CA GLU A 205 22.18 15.68 6.30
C GLU A 205 21.07 16.65 6.74
N ALA A 206 19.89 16.10 7.09
CA ALA A 206 18.69 16.87 7.38
C ALA A 206 18.88 17.82 8.57
N GLY A 207 18.31 19.04 8.41
CA GLY A 207 18.03 19.97 9.49
C GLY A 207 16.64 19.72 10.11
N GLU A 208 15.79 20.75 10.07
CA GLU A 208 14.40 20.65 10.57
C GLU A 208 13.50 19.79 9.67
N TRP A 209 13.77 19.69 8.38
CA TRP A 209 13.02 18.87 7.42
C TRP A 209 13.77 17.55 7.15
N PRO A 210 13.16 16.38 7.48
CA PRO A 210 13.91 15.12 7.51
C PRO A 210 14.03 14.40 6.15
N TYR A 211 13.40 14.89 5.09
CA TYR A 211 13.32 14.16 3.82
C TYR A 211 14.08 14.85 2.68
N GLN A 212 14.59 14.03 1.73
CA GLN A 212 15.25 14.51 0.51
C GLN A 212 14.29 15.32 -0.39
N ILE A 213 13.01 14.89 -0.45
CA ILE A 213 11.98 15.65 -1.17
C ILE A 213 11.58 16.88 -0.35
N GLN A 214 11.80 18.07 -0.93
CA GLN A 214 11.64 19.34 -0.24
C GLN A 214 10.17 19.80 -0.15
N PRO A 215 9.79 20.56 0.88
CA PRO A 215 8.41 21.04 1.08
C PRO A 215 7.83 21.82 -0.11
N HIS A 216 8.65 22.56 -0.85
CA HIS A 216 8.17 23.31 -2.02
C HIS A 216 7.72 22.41 -3.15
N PHE A 217 8.39 21.24 -3.35
CA PHE A 217 7.95 20.25 -4.32
C PHE A 217 6.62 19.61 -3.90
N LEU A 218 6.48 19.21 -2.63
CA LEU A 218 5.23 18.63 -2.12
C LEU A 218 4.05 19.60 -2.24
N LYS A 219 4.27 20.90 -1.98
CA LYS A 219 3.24 21.93 -2.20
C LYS A 219 2.83 22.03 -3.67
N ARG A 220 3.80 22.01 -4.60
CA ARG A 220 3.53 21.98 -6.03
C ARG A 220 2.77 20.72 -6.42
N ALA A 221 3.24 19.55 -5.99
CA ALA A 221 2.61 18.27 -6.30
C ALA A 221 1.15 18.23 -5.79
N LEU A 222 0.91 18.67 -4.56
CA LEU A 222 -0.44 18.73 -3.99
C LEU A 222 -1.37 19.65 -4.80
N ALA A 223 -0.88 20.82 -5.21
CA ALA A 223 -1.67 21.76 -6.03
C ALA A 223 -1.98 21.19 -7.41
N GLU A 224 -1.00 20.58 -8.11
CA GLU A 224 -1.17 20.01 -9.43
C GLU A 224 -2.11 18.79 -9.43
N CYS A 225 -1.98 17.91 -8.43
CA CYS A 225 -2.89 16.79 -8.23
C CYS A 225 -4.31 17.28 -7.94
N GLY A 226 -4.49 18.21 -6.98
CA GLY A 226 -5.79 18.70 -6.58
C GLY A 226 -6.54 19.40 -7.71
N GLN A 227 -5.86 20.16 -8.61
CA GLN A 227 -6.47 20.77 -9.79
C GLN A 227 -7.06 19.75 -10.78
N ARG A 228 -6.59 18.51 -10.73
CA ARG A 228 -6.99 17.42 -11.63
C ARG A 228 -7.83 16.34 -10.95
N GLY A 229 -8.20 16.54 -9.69
CA GLY A 229 -8.98 15.58 -8.91
C GLY A 229 -8.22 14.29 -8.56
N VAL A 230 -6.89 14.37 -8.50
CA VAL A 230 -6.01 13.26 -8.11
C VAL A 230 -5.56 13.45 -6.66
N ASP A 231 -5.62 12.40 -5.86
CA ASP A 231 -5.13 12.44 -4.48
C ASP A 231 -3.59 12.36 -4.47
N LEU A 232 -2.96 13.14 -3.58
CA LEU A 232 -1.52 13.01 -3.31
C LEU A 232 -1.31 12.28 -1.99
N GLU A 233 -0.67 11.13 -2.06
CA GLU A 233 -0.23 10.34 -0.92
C GLU A 233 1.28 10.43 -0.75
N VAL A 234 1.75 10.35 0.49
CA VAL A 234 3.17 10.26 0.81
C VAL A 234 3.46 9.02 1.64
N LEU A 235 4.59 8.38 1.39
CA LEU A 235 5.15 7.30 2.20
C LEU A 235 6.45 7.77 2.86
N PRO A 236 6.42 8.32 4.09
CA PRO A 236 7.61 8.52 4.89
C PRO A 236 8.07 7.17 5.45
N PHE A 237 9.26 6.69 5.03
CA PHE A 237 9.80 5.42 5.53
C PHE A 237 10.14 5.48 7.02
N HIS A 238 10.65 6.65 7.47
CA HIS A 238 10.79 6.93 8.88
C HIS A 238 10.18 8.30 9.19
N PHE A 239 9.69 8.47 10.40
CA PHE A 239 9.10 9.72 10.85
C PHE A 239 9.19 9.88 12.37
N ASN A 240 9.09 11.12 12.83
CA ASN A 240 8.76 11.51 14.18
C ASN A 240 7.48 12.37 14.14
N ASP A 241 6.99 12.79 15.29
CA ASP A 241 5.75 13.57 15.38
C ASP A 241 5.87 14.90 14.61
N GLU A 242 7.03 15.59 14.73
CA GLU A 242 7.29 16.86 14.04
C GLU A 242 7.24 16.71 12.51
N ALA A 243 7.76 15.60 11.97
CA ALA A 243 7.72 15.31 10.55
C ALA A 243 6.28 15.12 10.05
N ILE A 244 5.46 14.33 10.76
CA ILE A 244 4.05 14.14 10.43
C ILE A 244 3.28 15.46 10.56
N HIS A 245 3.54 16.24 11.62
CA HIS A 245 2.92 17.56 11.81
C HIS A 245 3.27 18.50 10.65
N GLY A 246 4.55 18.54 10.22
CA GLY A 246 4.99 19.33 9.07
C GLY A 246 4.27 18.93 7.78
N LEU A 247 4.10 17.63 7.51
CA LEU A 247 3.34 17.14 6.36
C LEU A 247 1.85 17.53 6.43
N LEU A 248 1.22 17.45 7.61
CA LEU A 248 -0.15 17.90 7.85
C LEU A 248 -0.30 19.40 7.61
N GLU A 249 0.69 20.22 8.02
CA GLU A 249 0.72 21.66 7.79
C GLU A 249 0.88 22.03 6.30
N LEU A 250 1.60 21.21 5.53
CA LEU A 250 1.67 21.35 4.07
C LEU A 250 0.34 21.09 3.38
N GLY A 251 -0.61 20.41 4.06
CA GLY A 251 -1.92 20.05 3.52
C GLY A 251 -2.02 18.61 3.07
N ILE A 252 -1.02 17.77 3.29
CA ILE A 252 -1.07 16.34 2.96
C ILE A 252 -2.15 15.67 3.81
N ARG A 253 -2.95 14.78 3.20
CA ARG A 253 -4.07 14.08 3.84
C ARG A 253 -4.08 12.58 3.57
N TRP A 254 -3.24 12.09 2.68
CA TRP A 254 -3.08 10.68 2.38
C TRP A 254 -1.67 10.22 2.72
N TYR A 255 -1.56 9.12 3.43
CA TYR A 255 -0.29 8.59 3.95
C TYR A 255 -0.21 7.09 3.76
N ALA A 256 0.99 6.58 3.48
CA ALA A 256 1.33 5.19 3.70
C ALA A 256 2.26 5.09 4.91
N THR A 257 2.20 4.00 5.67
CA THR A 257 3.02 3.82 6.87
C THR A 257 3.38 2.37 7.13
N ASP A 258 4.59 2.18 7.68
CA ASP A 258 5.06 0.90 8.22
C ASP A 258 4.78 0.75 9.73
N GLU A 259 4.32 1.83 10.39
CA GLU A 259 4.05 1.88 11.82
C GLU A 259 2.65 2.49 12.10
N PRO A 260 1.54 1.76 11.80
CA PRO A 260 0.18 2.27 11.93
C PRO A 260 -0.17 2.91 13.27
N ALA A 261 0.10 2.25 14.38
CA ALA A 261 -0.24 2.76 15.71
C ALA A 261 0.54 4.02 16.07
N ARG A 262 1.84 4.06 15.73
CA ARG A 262 2.70 5.23 15.92
C ARG A 262 2.27 6.40 15.03
N PHE A 263 1.94 6.13 13.76
CA PHE A 263 1.41 7.12 12.84
C PHE A 263 0.13 7.75 13.38
N LEU A 264 -0.82 6.93 13.85
CA LEU A 264 -2.07 7.41 14.43
C LEU A 264 -1.83 8.26 15.69
N ALA A 265 -0.86 7.88 16.54
CA ALA A 265 -0.49 8.67 17.71
C ALA A 265 0.06 10.04 17.29
N ALA A 266 0.95 10.12 16.29
CA ALA A 266 1.50 11.37 15.77
C ALA A 266 0.41 12.27 15.16
N VAL A 267 -0.52 11.70 14.36
CA VAL A 267 -1.65 12.47 13.82
C VAL A 267 -2.55 13.01 14.93
N ASN A 268 -2.85 12.21 15.97
CA ASN A 268 -3.71 12.62 17.07
C ASN A 268 -3.06 13.69 17.98
N SER A 269 -1.72 13.72 18.06
CA SER A 269 -0.98 14.72 18.84
C SER A 269 -0.85 16.06 18.12
N TRP A 270 -1.20 16.15 16.83
CA TRP A 270 -1.06 17.36 16.04
C TRP A 270 -1.91 18.51 16.62
N PRO A 271 -1.29 19.66 16.98
CA PRO A 271 -2.01 20.78 17.61
C PRO A 271 -2.96 21.52 16.65
N GLY A 272 -2.84 21.25 15.32
CA GLY A 272 -3.56 22.01 14.30
C GLY A 272 -2.90 23.37 14.00
N LYS A 273 -3.32 24.00 12.90
CA LYS A 273 -2.98 25.42 12.68
C LYS A 273 -3.75 26.27 13.69
N ALA A 274 -3.03 27.15 14.40
CA ALA A 274 -3.60 28.17 15.24
C ALA A 274 -4.43 29.18 14.42
#